data_bc48261d32cabebd630f0af360c0d5c0
#
_entry.id   bc48261d32cabebd630f0af360c0d5c0
#
_cell.length_a   1.000
_cell.length_b   1.000
_cell.length_c   1.000
_cell.angle_alpha   90.00
_cell.angle_beta   90.00
_cell.angle_gamma   90.00
#
_symmetry.space_group_name_H-M   'P 1'
#
loop_
_entity.id
_entity.type
_entity.pdbx_description
1 polymer ?
#
loop_
_entity_poly.entity_id
_entity_poly.type
_entity_poly.pdbx_seq_one_letter_code
_entity_poly.pdbx_strand_id
1 'polypeptide(L)'
;MDAALPRSVLIAGASGLVGREILQGLLADDSVPTVHSLGRRELPLQHPKLTRHRVDFSKALPALPSVGEAFVALGTTIKVAGSQEAFRAVDFDAVLAVAKAAKAAGATRLGVVSAMGADPRSKIFYNRVKGEMEAALSALGFEGLVIARPSFLVGDRESLGQPVRGGEKLALNVSKWLAPLIPDNLKAIEAAAVARALLKAVPAARGRRIMLSSELRRG
;
A
#
# COMPACT_ATOMS: atom_id res chain seq x y z
N MET A 1 18.22 12.34 -27.91
CA MET A 1 18.42 12.11 -26.47
C MET A 1 17.08 12.39 -25.80
N ASP A 2 16.25 11.36 -25.61
CA ASP A 2 15.03 11.49 -24.81
C ASP A 2 15.48 11.78 -23.38
N ALA A 3 15.27 13.01 -22.93
CA ALA A 3 15.39 13.33 -21.52
C ALA A 3 14.33 12.49 -20.80
N ALA A 4 14.76 11.49 -20.04
CA ALA A 4 13.87 10.70 -19.22
C ALA A 4 13.03 11.68 -18.39
N LEU A 5 11.70 11.63 -18.54
CA LEU A 5 10.79 12.45 -17.75
C LEU A 5 11.13 12.26 -16.26
N PRO A 6 11.18 13.36 -15.50
CA PRO A 6 11.52 13.28 -14.08
C PRO A 6 10.59 12.29 -13.38
N ARG A 7 11.16 11.43 -12.54
CA ARG A 7 10.45 10.34 -11.83
C ARG A 7 9.45 10.90 -10.83
N SER A 8 8.27 11.31 -11.33
CA SER A 8 7.16 11.76 -10.51
C SER A 8 6.39 10.55 -9.99
N VAL A 9 6.06 10.53 -8.70
CA VAL A 9 5.48 9.37 -8.02
C VAL A 9 4.17 9.75 -7.34
N LEU A 10 3.16 8.88 -7.48
CA LEU A 10 1.89 8.98 -6.77
C LEU A 10 1.87 8.05 -5.56
N ILE A 11 1.36 8.53 -4.43
CA ILE A 11 1.09 7.71 -3.27
C ILE A 11 -0.33 7.93 -2.74
N ALA A 12 -1.08 6.87 -2.48
CA ALA A 12 -2.34 6.92 -1.75
C ALA A 12 -2.23 6.11 -0.45
N GLY A 13 -2.74 6.69 0.64
CA GLY A 13 -2.67 6.07 1.98
C GLY A 13 -1.44 6.46 2.80
N ALA A 14 -0.80 7.60 2.49
CA ALA A 14 0.38 8.11 3.19
C ALA A 14 0.18 8.39 4.68
N SER A 15 -1.06 8.48 5.18
CA SER A 15 -1.38 8.60 6.61
C SER A 15 -1.46 7.26 7.35
N GLY A 16 -1.30 6.13 6.66
CA GLY A 16 -1.28 4.78 7.24
C GLY A 16 0.13 4.33 7.60
N LEU A 17 0.25 3.21 8.34
CA LEU A 17 1.54 2.67 8.80
C LEU A 17 2.55 2.49 7.66
N VAL A 18 2.21 1.71 6.66
CA VAL A 18 3.10 1.43 5.53
C VAL A 18 3.24 2.65 4.62
N GLY A 19 2.12 3.36 4.37
CA GLY A 19 2.14 4.53 3.49
C GLY A 19 3.01 5.66 4.01
N ARG A 20 3.09 5.88 5.33
CA ARG A 20 3.99 6.86 5.93
C ARG A 20 5.46 6.52 5.65
N GLU A 21 5.83 5.26 5.84
CA GLU A 21 7.19 4.80 5.57
C GLU A 21 7.55 4.88 4.06
N ILE A 22 6.59 4.57 3.17
CA ILE A 22 6.78 4.76 1.73
C ILE A 22 6.99 6.25 1.42
N LEU A 23 6.13 7.13 1.95
CA LEU A 23 6.26 8.57 1.73
C LEU A 23 7.61 9.10 2.19
N GLN A 24 8.06 8.73 3.39
CA GLN A 24 9.37 9.14 3.92
C GLN A 24 10.51 8.68 3.00
N GLY A 25 10.47 7.42 2.54
CA GLY A 25 11.48 6.90 1.63
C GLY A 25 11.48 7.62 0.27
N LEU A 26 10.30 7.94 -0.30
CA LEU A 26 10.20 8.71 -1.54
C LEU A 26 10.74 10.14 -1.41
N LEU A 27 10.48 10.79 -0.28
CA LEU A 27 10.97 12.14 -0.03
C LEU A 27 12.49 12.19 0.20
N ALA A 28 13.06 11.13 0.75
CA ALA A 28 14.51 10.98 0.95
C ALA A 28 15.27 10.56 -0.33
N ASP A 29 14.58 10.05 -1.33
CA ASP A 29 15.20 9.58 -2.59
C ASP A 29 15.41 10.76 -3.55
N ASP A 30 16.67 11.14 -3.79
CA ASP A 30 17.02 12.26 -4.68
C ASP A 30 16.63 12.01 -6.15
N SER A 31 16.46 10.76 -6.56
CA SER A 31 15.97 10.41 -7.90
C SER A 31 14.46 10.69 -8.08
N VAL A 32 13.74 11.02 -7.00
CA VAL A 32 12.31 11.38 -6.99
C VAL A 32 12.16 12.87 -6.75
N PRO A 33 12.00 13.69 -7.78
CA PRO A 33 11.84 15.14 -7.63
C PRO A 33 10.44 15.56 -7.15
N THR A 34 9.41 14.75 -7.42
CA THR A 34 8.03 15.11 -7.09
C THR A 34 7.24 13.90 -6.60
N VAL A 35 6.54 14.10 -5.48
CA VAL A 35 5.63 13.14 -4.88
C VAL A 35 4.24 13.74 -4.76
N HIS A 36 3.24 13.11 -5.38
CA HIS A 36 1.83 13.47 -5.26
C HIS A 36 1.15 12.54 -4.27
N SER A 37 0.65 13.08 -3.16
CA SER A 37 -0.07 12.29 -2.15
C SER A 37 -1.58 12.51 -2.25
N LEU A 38 -2.33 11.42 -2.43
CA LEU A 38 -3.79 11.43 -2.38
C LEU A 38 -4.29 10.96 -1.03
N GLY A 39 -5.17 11.74 -0.39
CA GLY A 39 -5.73 11.39 0.90
C GLY A 39 -7.04 12.11 1.20
N ARG A 40 -7.87 11.52 2.07
CA ARG A 40 -9.11 12.14 2.57
C ARG A 40 -8.82 13.26 3.58
N ARG A 41 -7.70 13.15 4.28
CA ARG A 41 -7.24 14.10 5.30
C ARG A 41 -5.95 14.74 4.83
N GLU A 42 -5.75 15.96 5.24
CA GLU A 42 -4.48 16.64 5.02
C GLU A 42 -3.36 15.98 5.84
N LEU A 43 -2.20 15.82 5.22
CA LEU A 43 -1.02 15.32 5.92
C LEU A 43 -0.37 16.49 6.67
N PRO A 44 -0.05 16.35 7.95
CA PRO A 44 0.65 17.38 8.73
C PRO A 44 2.16 17.40 8.41
N LEU A 45 2.49 17.31 7.12
CA LEU A 45 3.86 17.27 6.61
C LEU A 45 3.99 18.25 5.45
N GLN A 46 4.99 19.12 5.51
CA GLN A 46 5.39 20.00 4.43
C GLN A 46 6.77 19.58 3.93
N HIS A 47 6.93 19.46 2.62
CA HIS A 47 8.20 19.12 2.00
C HIS A 47 8.24 19.69 0.58
N PRO A 48 9.38 20.23 0.08
CA PRO A 48 9.48 20.81 -1.25
C PRO A 48 9.06 19.88 -2.40
N LYS A 49 9.34 18.59 -2.27
CA LYS A 49 8.97 17.54 -3.24
C LYS A 49 7.50 17.12 -3.15
N LEU A 50 6.74 17.50 -2.09
CA LEU A 50 5.43 16.95 -1.77
C LEU A 50 4.28 17.85 -2.20
N THR A 51 3.45 17.37 -3.12
CA THR A 51 2.15 17.97 -3.44
C THR A 51 1.04 17.11 -2.83
N ARG A 52 0.17 17.74 -2.03
CA ARG A 52 -0.93 17.05 -1.33
C ARG A 52 -2.24 17.30 -2.06
N HIS A 53 -2.96 16.22 -2.39
CA HIS A 53 -4.27 16.27 -3.01
C HIS A 53 -5.30 15.72 -2.03
N ARG A 54 -6.19 16.59 -1.54
CA ARG A 54 -7.33 16.15 -0.75
C ARG A 54 -8.42 15.64 -1.69
N VAL A 55 -8.80 14.38 -1.54
CA VAL A 55 -9.76 13.69 -2.41
C VAL A 55 -10.81 12.93 -1.60
N ASP A 56 -11.97 12.77 -2.18
CA ASP A 56 -13.00 11.84 -1.73
C ASP A 56 -12.99 10.62 -2.66
N PHE A 57 -12.54 9.48 -2.14
CA PHE A 57 -12.42 8.25 -2.93
C PHE A 57 -13.78 7.64 -3.33
N SER A 58 -14.91 8.14 -2.78
CA SER A 58 -16.25 7.76 -3.22
C SER A 58 -16.70 8.50 -4.49
N LYS A 59 -15.95 9.50 -4.91
CA LYS A 59 -16.20 10.32 -6.11
C LYS A 59 -15.14 10.10 -7.16
N ALA A 60 -15.40 10.60 -8.36
CA ALA A 60 -14.39 10.64 -9.40
C ALA A 60 -13.16 11.42 -8.92
N LEU A 61 -11.98 10.82 -9.09
CA LEU A 61 -10.73 11.49 -8.76
C LEU A 61 -10.43 12.59 -9.77
N PRO A 62 -9.82 13.70 -9.33
CA PRO A 62 -9.41 14.78 -10.26
C PRO A 62 -8.35 14.27 -11.23
N ALA A 63 -8.18 14.98 -12.34
CA ALA A 63 -7.06 14.75 -13.23
C ALA A 63 -5.75 14.93 -12.45
N LEU A 64 -4.86 13.94 -12.57
CA LEU A 64 -3.57 13.95 -11.89
C LEU A 64 -2.47 14.44 -12.82
N PRO A 65 -1.43 15.07 -12.29
CA PRO A 65 -0.21 15.32 -13.04
C PRO A 65 0.41 14.02 -13.54
N SER A 66 1.24 14.10 -14.58
CA SER A 66 1.95 12.95 -15.12
C SER A 66 2.82 12.29 -14.03
N VAL A 67 2.69 10.98 -13.87
CA VAL A 67 3.45 10.17 -12.92
C VAL A 67 3.96 8.90 -13.59
N GLY A 68 5.17 8.46 -13.26
CA GLY A 68 5.76 7.22 -13.79
C GLY A 68 5.42 6.00 -12.95
N GLU A 69 5.21 6.20 -11.66
CA GLU A 69 5.01 5.14 -10.67
C GLU A 69 3.91 5.51 -9.68
N ALA A 70 3.25 4.49 -9.13
CA ALA A 70 2.27 4.70 -8.08
C ALA A 70 2.41 3.67 -6.94
N PHE A 71 2.13 4.12 -5.72
CA PHE A 71 2.06 3.28 -4.52
C PHE A 71 0.68 3.43 -3.89
N VAL A 72 0.03 2.30 -3.61
CA VAL A 72 -1.28 2.28 -2.96
C VAL A 72 -1.19 1.49 -1.66
N ALA A 73 -1.23 2.21 -0.54
CA ALA A 73 -1.23 1.67 0.82
C ALA A 73 -2.55 2.00 1.54
N LEU A 74 -3.64 2.11 0.77
CA LEU A 74 -4.99 2.22 1.31
C LEU A 74 -5.42 0.89 1.93
N GLY A 75 -6.11 0.95 3.04
CA GLY A 75 -6.67 -0.21 3.69
C GLY A 75 -7.27 0.11 5.05
N THR A 76 -8.24 -0.70 5.44
CA THR A 76 -8.91 -0.61 6.74
C THR A 76 -9.12 -2.01 7.32
N THR A 77 -9.94 -2.12 8.34
CA THR A 77 -10.48 -3.40 8.83
C THR A 77 -11.99 -3.31 8.83
N ILE A 78 -12.68 -4.44 8.74
CA ILE A 78 -14.16 -4.47 8.83
C ILE A 78 -14.65 -3.76 10.10
N LYS A 79 -13.95 -3.98 11.23
CA LYS A 79 -14.27 -3.32 12.51
C LYS A 79 -14.14 -1.78 12.44
N VAL A 80 -13.09 -1.26 11.79
CA VAL A 80 -12.87 0.20 11.65
C VAL A 80 -13.78 0.79 10.59
N ALA A 81 -14.06 0.05 9.52
CA ALA A 81 -14.98 0.47 8.47
C ALA A 81 -16.45 0.51 8.94
N GLY A 82 -16.81 -0.36 9.90
CA GLY A 82 -18.16 -0.46 10.47
C GLY A 82 -19.06 -1.47 9.73
N SER A 83 -18.80 -1.76 8.46
CA SER A 83 -19.54 -2.75 7.67
C SER A 83 -18.66 -3.43 6.61
N GLN A 84 -19.17 -4.50 6.00
CA GLN A 84 -18.51 -5.16 4.88
C GLN A 84 -18.47 -4.28 3.63
N GLU A 85 -19.55 -3.55 3.37
CA GLU A 85 -19.67 -2.62 2.24
C GLU A 85 -18.67 -1.47 2.40
N ALA A 86 -18.57 -0.88 3.57
CA ALA A 86 -17.61 0.19 3.84
C ALA A 86 -16.16 -0.30 3.79
N PHE A 87 -15.90 -1.56 4.20
CA PHE A 87 -14.60 -2.19 4.00
C PHE A 87 -14.27 -2.33 2.51
N ARG A 88 -15.21 -2.86 1.69
CA ARG A 88 -15.03 -3.03 0.25
C ARG A 88 -14.79 -1.68 -0.44
N ALA A 89 -15.54 -0.65 -0.07
CA ALA A 89 -15.38 0.69 -0.61
C ALA A 89 -13.93 1.24 -0.44
N VAL A 90 -13.25 0.90 0.67
CA VAL A 90 -11.87 1.32 0.91
C VAL A 90 -10.85 0.35 0.29
N ASP A 91 -11.01 -0.96 0.55
CA ASP A 91 -9.98 -1.98 0.26
C ASP A 91 -10.07 -2.54 -1.16
N PHE A 92 -11.12 -2.21 -1.90
CA PHE A 92 -11.29 -2.56 -3.30
C PHE A 92 -11.55 -1.31 -4.16
N ASP A 93 -12.68 -0.60 -3.95
CA ASP A 93 -13.13 0.44 -4.89
C ASP A 93 -12.16 1.63 -4.93
N ALA A 94 -11.75 2.15 -3.76
CA ALA A 94 -10.80 3.26 -3.68
C ALA A 94 -9.41 2.87 -4.22
N VAL A 95 -8.93 1.66 -3.92
CA VAL A 95 -7.66 1.14 -4.44
C VAL A 95 -7.69 1.09 -5.96
N LEU A 96 -8.77 0.54 -6.54
CA LEU A 96 -8.94 0.42 -7.98
C LEU A 96 -9.09 1.80 -8.66
N ALA A 97 -9.82 2.73 -8.03
CA ALA A 97 -9.97 4.10 -8.53
C ALA A 97 -8.61 4.82 -8.61
N VAL A 98 -7.79 4.72 -7.55
CA VAL A 98 -6.44 5.30 -7.55
C VAL A 98 -5.56 4.67 -8.61
N ALA A 99 -5.57 3.35 -8.74
CA ALA A 99 -4.77 2.65 -9.74
C ALA A 99 -5.15 3.05 -11.18
N LYS A 100 -6.46 3.17 -11.48
CA LYS A 100 -6.95 3.66 -12.77
C LYS A 100 -6.52 5.10 -13.04
N ALA A 101 -6.65 5.98 -12.05
CA ALA A 101 -6.23 7.38 -12.17
C ALA A 101 -4.70 7.49 -12.38
N ALA A 102 -3.91 6.71 -11.64
CA ALA A 102 -2.46 6.66 -11.82
C ALA A 102 -2.08 6.19 -13.23
N LYS A 103 -2.74 5.13 -13.74
CA LYS A 103 -2.49 4.64 -15.10
C LYS A 103 -2.87 5.68 -16.15
N ALA A 104 -4.00 6.35 -16.01
CA ALA A 104 -4.43 7.43 -16.90
C ALA A 104 -3.46 8.62 -16.87
N ALA A 105 -2.78 8.85 -15.73
CA ALA A 105 -1.72 9.85 -15.58
C ALA A 105 -0.34 9.38 -16.09
N GLY A 106 -0.24 8.20 -16.69
CA GLY A 106 0.98 7.69 -17.31
C GLY A 106 1.79 6.70 -16.47
N ALA A 107 1.33 6.33 -15.26
CA ALA A 107 2.04 5.35 -14.45
C ALA A 107 2.15 4.00 -15.17
N THR A 108 3.37 3.53 -15.34
CA THR A 108 3.66 2.22 -15.91
C THR A 108 3.88 1.16 -14.83
N ARG A 109 4.15 1.55 -13.59
CA ARG A 109 4.43 0.65 -12.46
C ARG A 109 3.55 0.96 -11.26
N LEU A 110 3.11 -0.09 -10.60
CA LEU A 110 2.24 0.00 -9.42
C LEU A 110 2.74 -0.91 -8.29
N GLY A 111 2.91 -0.34 -7.11
CA GLY A 111 3.07 -1.07 -5.86
C GLY A 111 1.79 -1.01 -5.01
N VAL A 112 1.32 -2.14 -4.52
CA VAL A 112 0.12 -2.18 -3.69
C VAL A 112 0.31 -3.02 -2.43
N VAL A 113 -0.26 -2.55 -1.32
CA VAL A 113 -0.33 -3.32 -0.07
C VAL A 113 -1.65 -4.09 -0.03
N SER A 114 -1.54 -5.40 -0.12
CA SER A 114 -2.62 -6.37 0.02
C SER A 114 -2.56 -7.05 1.41
N ALA A 115 -2.87 -8.32 1.48
CA ALA A 115 -2.79 -9.10 2.71
C ALA A 115 -2.45 -10.56 2.41
N MET A 116 -1.81 -11.21 3.37
CA MET A 116 -1.66 -12.66 3.36
C MET A 116 -3.03 -13.34 3.29
N GLY A 117 -3.14 -14.41 2.49
CA GLY A 117 -4.40 -15.13 2.30
C GLY A 117 -5.37 -14.49 1.30
N ALA A 118 -4.97 -13.41 0.60
CA ALA A 118 -5.76 -12.84 -0.48
C ALA A 118 -6.05 -13.88 -1.58
N ASP A 119 -7.33 -14.21 -1.76
CA ASP A 119 -7.82 -15.16 -2.78
C ASP A 119 -9.25 -14.78 -3.16
N PRO A 120 -9.54 -14.53 -4.45
CA PRO A 120 -10.88 -14.14 -4.90
C PRO A 120 -11.95 -15.23 -4.68
N ARG A 121 -11.53 -16.48 -4.45
CA ARG A 121 -12.42 -17.62 -4.17
C ARG A 121 -12.58 -17.91 -2.69
N SER A 122 -11.93 -17.14 -1.80
CA SER A 122 -11.97 -17.36 -0.37
C SER A 122 -13.39 -17.25 0.19
N LYS A 123 -13.77 -18.16 1.09
CA LYS A 123 -14.99 -18.07 1.90
C LYS A 123 -14.91 -16.93 2.94
N ILE A 124 -13.69 -16.53 3.33
CA ILE A 124 -13.45 -15.43 4.26
C ILE A 124 -13.58 -14.13 3.48
N PHE A 125 -14.57 -13.30 3.85
CA PHE A 125 -14.90 -12.05 3.15
C PHE A 125 -13.68 -11.13 2.96
N TYR A 126 -12.89 -10.91 4.01
CA TYR A 126 -11.67 -10.10 3.96
C TYR A 126 -10.69 -10.57 2.87
N ASN A 127 -10.38 -11.88 2.88
CA ASN A 127 -9.44 -12.48 1.93
C ASN A 127 -9.98 -12.43 0.50
N ARG A 128 -11.29 -12.62 0.35
CA ARG A 128 -11.96 -12.55 -0.95
C ARG A 128 -11.87 -11.15 -1.54
N VAL A 129 -12.21 -10.10 -0.78
CA VAL A 129 -12.12 -8.71 -1.27
C VAL A 129 -10.68 -8.35 -1.66
N LYS A 130 -9.69 -8.76 -0.85
CA LYS A 130 -8.28 -8.54 -1.19
C LYS A 130 -7.88 -9.30 -2.47
N GLY A 131 -8.33 -10.53 -2.63
CA GLY A 131 -8.07 -11.32 -3.85
C GLY A 131 -8.73 -10.73 -5.09
N GLU A 132 -9.98 -10.27 -4.99
CA GLU A 132 -10.69 -9.60 -6.06
C GLU A 132 -9.99 -8.28 -6.46
N MET A 133 -9.53 -7.50 -5.48
CA MET A 133 -8.76 -6.28 -5.71
C MET A 133 -7.48 -6.57 -6.50
N GLU A 134 -6.71 -7.59 -6.10
CA GLU A 134 -5.49 -7.99 -6.81
C GLU A 134 -5.76 -8.46 -8.24
N ALA A 135 -6.86 -9.19 -8.45
CA ALA A 135 -7.29 -9.63 -9.79
C ALA A 135 -7.66 -8.43 -10.67
N ALA A 136 -8.42 -7.47 -10.13
CA ALA A 136 -8.80 -6.25 -10.83
C ALA A 136 -7.58 -5.39 -11.19
N LEU A 137 -6.61 -5.22 -10.28
CA LEU A 137 -5.36 -4.51 -10.55
C LEU A 137 -4.52 -5.20 -11.63
N SER A 138 -4.48 -6.54 -11.62
CA SER A 138 -3.76 -7.32 -12.63
C SER A 138 -4.33 -7.12 -14.03
N ALA A 139 -5.64 -6.93 -14.15
CA ALA A 139 -6.33 -6.66 -15.42
C ALA A 139 -6.08 -5.25 -15.98
N LEU A 140 -5.55 -4.30 -15.18
CA LEU A 140 -5.24 -2.96 -15.66
C LEU A 140 -4.04 -2.91 -16.63
N GLY A 141 -3.19 -3.93 -16.68
CA GLY A 141 -2.08 -4.02 -17.63
C GLY A 141 -0.95 -3.01 -17.34
N PHE A 142 -0.55 -2.82 -16.09
CA PHE A 142 0.70 -2.14 -15.76
C PHE A 142 1.89 -2.95 -16.30
N GLU A 143 2.96 -2.27 -16.74
CA GLU A 143 4.21 -2.94 -17.13
C GLU A 143 4.82 -3.69 -15.95
N GLY A 144 4.71 -3.11 -14.75
CA GLY A 144 5.13 -3.71 -13.49
C GLY A 144 4.07 -3.57 -12.42
N LEU A 145 3.66 -4.69 -11.80
CA LEU A 145 2.73 -4.72 -10.66
C LEU A 145 3.35 -5.51 -9.51
N VAL A 146 3.67 -4.82 -8.41
CA VAL A 146 4.19 -5.44 -7.20
C VAL A 146 3.11 -5.46 -6.13
N ILE A 147 2.74 -6.65 -5.67
CA ILE A 147 1.72 -6.88 -4.65
C ILE A 147 2.41 -7.38 -3.37
N ALA A 148 2.44 -6.53 -2.35
CA ALA A 148 2.90 -6.95 -1.03
C ALA A 148 1.76 -7.63 -0.27
N ARG A 149 1.96 -8.87 0.16
CA ARG A 149 1.04 -9.64 1.01
C ARG A 149 1.64 -9.80 2.41
N PRO A 150 1.69 -8.74 3.22
CA PRO A 150 2.17 -8.85 4.58
C PRO A 150 1.24 -9.73 5.43
N SER A 151 1.82 -10.36 6.44
CA SER A 151 1.11 -10.99 7.55
C SER A 151 0.59 -9.91 8.51
N PHE A 152 0.78 -10.09 9.81
CA PHE A 152 0.41 -9.07 10.81
C PHE A 152 1.40 -7.91 10.78
N LEU A 153 0.91 -6.72 10.41
CA LEU A 153 1.70 -5.49 10.43
C LEU A 153 1.89 -5.00 11.86
N VAL A 154 3.15 -4.82 12.24
CA VAL A 154 3.55 -4.15 13.48
C VAL A 154 4.05 -2.74 13.16
N GLY A 155 3.68 -1.78 13.98
CA GLY A 155 4.11 -0.39 13.86
C GLY A 155 3.42 0.50 14.88
N ASP A 156 3.94 1.70 15.07
CA ASP A 156 3.41 2.68 16.01
C ASP A 156 2.10 3.30 15.51
N ARG A 157 0.97 2.65 15.88
CA ARG A 157 -0.38 3.12 15.57
C ARG A 157 -0.82 4.24 16.49
N GLU A 158 -0.28 4.29 17.70
CA GLU A 158 -0.65 5.29 18.71
C GLU A 158 -0.22 6.68 18.23
N SER A 159 0.99 6.81 17.67
CA SER A 159 1.46 8.07 17.06
C SER A 159 0.64 8.52 15.86
N LEU A 160 -0.14 7.62 15.24
CA LEU A 160 -1.01 7.91 14.10
C LEU A 160 -2.46 8.18 14.52
N GLY A 161 -2.77 8.18 15.83
CA GLY A 161 -4.15 8.30 16.34
C GLY A 161 -5.05 7.14 15.86
N GLN A 162 -4.46 5.98 15.52
CA GLN A 162 -5.20 4.81 15.07
C GLN A 162 -5.40 3.83 16.22
N PRO A 163 -6.59 3.20 16.34
CA PRO A 163 -6.84 2.25 17.41
C PRO A 163 -5.88 1.05 17.30
N VAL A 164 -5.27 0.67 18.43
CA VAL A 164 -4.47 -0.55 18.55
C VAL A 164 -5.37 -1.74 18.26
N ARG A 165 -4.97 -2.62 17.36
CA ARG A 165 -5.73 -3.84 17.06
C ARG A 165 -5.59 -4.79 18.23
N GLY A 166 -6.72 -5.18 18.86
CA GLY A 166 -6.76 -5.95 20.11
C GLY A 166 -6.04 -7.31 20.12
N GLY A 167 -5.56 -7.80 18.97
CA GLY A 167 -4.71 -9.00 18.87
C GLY A 167 -3.20 -8.73 18.84
N GLU A 168 -2.76 -7.49 18.63
CA GLU A 168 -1.32 -7.18 18.48
C GLU A 168 -0.53 -7.44 19.77
N LYS A 169 -1.06 -7.02 20.93
CA LYS A 169 -0.39 -7.25 22.24
C LYS A 169 -0.34 -8.72 22.62
N LEU A 170 -1.41 -9.47 22.33
CA LEU A 170 -1.47 -10.91 22.61
C LEU A 170 -0.57 -11.71 21.66
N ALA A 171 -0.57 -11.36 20.37
CA ALA A 171 0.31 -11.98 19.37
C ALA A 171 1.79 -11.73 19.66
N LEU A 172 2.17 -10.54 20.14
CA LEU A 172 3.55 -10.21 20.50
C LEU A 172 4.05 -11.01 21.73
N ASN A 173 3.20 -11.26 22.72
CA ASN A 173 3.58 -12.00 23.93
C ASN A 173 3.63 -13.52 23.72
N VAL A 174 2.69 -14.08 22.97
CA VAL A 174 2.67 -15.51 22.64
C VAL A 174 3.75 -15.85 21.61
N SER A 175 4.07 -14.93 20.70
CA SER A 175 5.05 -15.16 19.63
C SER A 175 6.49 -15.28 20.12
N LYS A 176 6.85 -14.68 21.25
CA LYS A 176 8.24 -14.74 21.76
C LYS A 176 8.67 -16.17 22.15
N TRP A 177 7.76 -16.98 22.67
CA TRP A 177 8.03 -18.37 23.08
C TRP A 177 7.85 -19.40 21.96
N LEU A 178 6.92 -19.14 21.05
CA LEU A 178 6.61 -20.02 19.91
C LEU A 178 7.24 -19.54 18.59
N ALA A 179 7.98 -18.45 18.60
CA ALA A 179 8.59 -17.83 17.41
C ALA A 179 9.38 -18.82 16.50
N PRO A 180 10.14 -19.79 17.04
CA PRO A 180 10.85 -20.77 16.22
C PRO A 180 9.92 -21.71 15.45
N LEU A 181 8.70 -21.95 15.94
CA LEU A 181 7.73 -22.86 15.36
C LEU A 181 6.76 -22.17 14.38
N ILE A 182 6.74 -20.83 14.36
CA ILE A 182 5.86 -20.07 13.44
C ILE A 182 6.55 -19.98 12.07
N PRO A 183 5.89 -20.46 10.99
CA PRO A 183 6.41 -20.29 9.64
C PRO A 183 6.74 -18.82 9.34
N ASP A 184 7.84 -18.55 8.65
CA ASP A 184 8.33 -17.19 8.41
C ASP A 184 7.31 -16.25 7.74
N ASN A 185 6.45 -16.79 6.89
CA ASN A 185 5.39 -16.00 6.27
C ASN A 185 4.28 -15.56 7.24
N LEU A 186 4.14 -16.22 8.40
CA LEU A 186 3.13 -15.93 9.42
C LEU A 186 3.65 -15.00 10.52
N LYS A 187 4.97 -14.84 10.64
CA LYS A 187 5.58 -13.94 11.63
C LYS A 187 5.17 -12.50 11.36
N ALA A 188 4.94 -11.73 12.40
CA ALA A 188 4.66 -10.29 12.29
C ALA A 188 5.77 -9.56 11.52
N ILE A 189 5.41 -8.54 10.76
CA ILE A 189 6.32 -7.76 9.93
C ILE A 189 6.17 -6.27 10.22
N GLU A 190 7.28 -5.57 10.29
CA GLU A 190 7.30 -4.12 10.46
C GLU A 190 6.82 -3.41 9.18
N ALA A 191 6.04 -2.34 9.35
CA ALA A 191 5.57 -1.51 8.25
C ALA A 191 6.73 -0.94 7.42
N ALA A 192 7.82 -0.56 8.08
CA ALA A 192 9.05 -0.07 7.43
C ALA A 192 9.69 -1.13 6.51
N ALA A 193 9.68 -2.42 6.89
CA ALA A 193 10.21 -3.48 6.04
C ALA A 193 9.37 -3.66 4.76
N VAL A 194 8.02 -3.59 4.88
CA VAL A 194 7.13 -3.63 3.71
C VAL A 194 7.36 -2.44 2.79
N ALA A 195 7.54 -1.25 3.36
CA ALA A 195 7.80 -0.03 2.60
C ALA A 195 9.14 -0.12 1.83
N ARG A 196 10.23 -0.50 2.52
CA ARG A 196 11.55 -0.68 1.88
C ARG A 196 11.49 -1.67 0.72
N ALA A 197 10.84 -2.82 0.92
CA ALA A 197 10.69 -3.82 -0.11
C ALA A 197 9.94 -3.29 -1.35
N LEU A 198 8.84 -2.54 -1.15
CA LEU A 198 8.10 -1.92 -2.24
C LEU A 198 8.91 -0.83 -2.95
N LEU A 199 9.57 0.07 -2.21
CA LEU A 199 10.41 1.13 -2.77
C LEU A 199 11.54 0.59 -3.64
N LYS A 200 12.12 -0.54 -3.26
CA LYS A 200 13.16 -1.22 -4.03
C LYS A 200 12.61 -1.98 -5.24
N ALA A 201 11.46 -2.66 -5.08
CA ALA A 201 10.95 -3.57 -6.10
C ALA A 201 10.18 -2.85 -7.22
N VAL A 202 9.40 -1.80 -6.90
CA VAL A 202 8.49 -1.16 -7.86
C VAL A 202 9.23 -0.49 -9.03
N PRO A 203 10.33 0.28 -8.83
CA PRO A 203 11.01 0.97 -9.94
C PRO A 203 11.55 0.03 -11.02
N ALA A 204 11.93 -1.19 -10.64
CA ALA A 204 12.47 -2.19 -11.55
C ALA A 204 11.45 -3.26 -11.98
N ALA A 205 10.18 -3.13 -11.54
CA ALA A 205 9.19 -4.17 -11.75
C ALA A 205 8.83 -4.35 -13.23
N ARG A 206 8.74 -5.61 -13.63
CA ARG A 206 8.17 -6.05 -14.92
C ARG A 206 7.23 -7.23 -14.67
N GLY A 207 6.06 -7.20 -15.31
CA GLY A 207 5.02 -8.19 -15.07
C GLY A 207 4.46 -8.12 -13.65
N ARG A 208 3.79 -9.19 -13.22
CA ARG A 208 3.17 -9.28 -11.90
C ARG A 208 4.10 -10.02 -10.92
N ARG A 209 4.39 -9.41 -9.78
CA ARG A 209 5.15 -10.01 -8.68
C ARG A 209 4.35 -9.93 -7.37
N ILE A 210 4.24 -11.05 -6.67
CA ILE A 210 3.66 -11.12 -5.32
C ILE A 210 4.81 -11.35 -4.34
N MET A 211 4.89 -10.52 -3.30
CA MET A 211 5.89 -10.62 -2.24
C MET A 211 5.23 -11.01 -0.93
N LEU A 212 5.61 -12.14 -0.36
CA LEU A 212 5.15 -12.60 0.94
C LEU A 212 6.00 -12.03 2.08
N SER A 213 5.53 -12.14 3.33
CA SER A 213 6.22 -11.58 4.51
C SER A 213 7.69 -11.99 4.63
N SER A 214 8.04 -13.22 4.28
CA SER A 214 9.44 -13.68 4.32
C SER A 214 10.32 -12.95 3.31
N GLU A 215 9.80 -12.63 2.13
CA GLU A 215 10.49 -11.87 1.09
C GLU A 215 10.53 -10.38 1.44
N LEU A 216 9.41 -9.80 1.91
CA LEU A 216 9.30 -8.41 2.34
C LEU A 216 10.27 -8.06 3.47
N ARG A 217 10.63 -9.01 4.35
CA ARG A 217 11.63 -8.79 5.42
C ARG A 217 13.07 -8.70 4.93
N ARG A 218 13.38 -9.29 3.78
CA ARG A 218 14.73 -9.32 3.19
C ARG A 218 15.01 -8.14 2.24
N GLY A 219 13.96 -7.35 1.94
CA GLY A 219 13.96 -6.23 0.98
C GLY A 219 14.45 -4.89 1.54
#